data_863cf74471b87ba105583c64c09c5958
#
_entry.id   863cf74471b87ba105583c64c09c5958
#
_cell.length_a   1.000
_cell.length_b   1.000
_cell.length_c   1.000
_cell.angle_alpha   90.00
_cell.angle_beta   90.00
_cell.angle_gamma   90.00
#
_symmetry.space_group_name_H-M   'P 1'
#
loop_
_entity.id
_entity.type
_entity.pdbx_description
1 polymer ?
#
loop_
_entity_poly.entity_id
_entity_poly.type
_entity_poly.pdbx_seq_one_letter_code
_entity_poly.pdbx_strand_id
1 'polypeptide(L)'
;MEEDDQRRSERILIDLPLVVRGESAKDNGIFREETFTLTISAHGALVMLENKVSLGQKIILVNPTNSDEREGKVSYVGPDRAGLAKVGVEFLRPAPEFWQIGSAPPNWHLPGAGQSSR
;
A
#
# COMPACT_ATOMS: atom_id res chain seq x y z
N MET A 1 -2.47 22.68 8.04
CA MET A 1 -3.19 22.10 8.20
C MET A 1 -3.98 21.46 7.24
N GLU A 2 -4.03 21.81 6.21
CA GLU A 2 -4.83 21.25 5.31
C GLU A 2 -4.41 19.98 4.84
N GLU A 3 -3.15 19.60 4.88
CA GLU A 3 -2.82 18.36 4.37
C GLU A 3 -3.30 17.29 5.23
N ASP A 4 -3.57 17.54 6.47
CA ASP A 4 -4.13 16.52 7.29
C ASP A 4 -5.49 16.14 6.81
N ASP A 5 -6.20 17.06 6.21
CA ASP A 5 -7.50 16.76 5.71
C ASP A 5 -7.47 15.89 4.51
N GLN A 6 -6.33 15.84 3.83
CA GLN A 6 -6.23 15.00 2.67
C GLN A 6 -5.92 13.57 3.06
N ARG A 7 -5.54 13.35 4.27
CA ARG A 7 -5.14 12.03 4.70
C ARG A 7 -6.34 11.29 5.23
N ARG A 8 -6.74 10.24 4.56
CA ARG A 8 -7.94 9.50 4.93
C ARG A 8 -7.71 8.57 6.10
N SER A 9 -6.50 8.18 6.39
CA SER A 9 -6.20 7.40 7.56
C SER A 9 -4.77 7.70 7.99
N GLU A 10 -4.50 7.51 9.27
CA GLU A 10 -3.20 7.81 9.82
C GLU A 10 -2.16 6.86 9.28
N ARG A 11 -0.98 7.37 8.98
CA ARG A 11 0.12 6.56 8.50
C ARG A 11 1.01 6.16 9.64
N ILE A 12 1.50 4.95 9.58
CA ILE A 12 2.39 4.41 10.59
C ILE A 12 3.70 4.06 9.92
N LEU A 13 4.81 4.47 10.53
CA LEU A 13 6.14 4.11 10.06
C LEU A 13 6.45 2.72 10.57
N ILE A 14 6.44 1.77 9.66
CA ILE A 14 6.71 0.38 10.03
C ILE A 14 7.07 -0.38 8.77
N ASP A 15 8.02 -1.30 8.88
CA ASP A 15 8.38 -2.12 7.73
C ASP A 15 7.77 -3.50 7.89
N LEU A 16 6.77 -3.75 7.09
CA LEU A 16 6.12 -5.06 7.02
C LEU A 16 6.40 -5.67 5.67
N PRO A 17 6.53 -6.99 5.60
CA PRO A 17 6.76 -7.63 4.30
C PRO A 17 5.53 -7.48 3.43
N LEU A 18 5.77 -7.23 2.16
CA LEU A 18 4.69 -7.06 1.20
C LEU A 18 5.17 -7.55 -0.15
N VAL A 19 4.29 -8.18 -0.90
CA VAL A 19 4.57 -8.59 -2.26
C VAL A 19 3.70 -7.75 -3.17
N VAL A 20 4.31 -7.21 -4.23
CA VAL A 20 3.59 -6.42 -5.22
C VAL A 20 3.67 -7.15 -6.54
N ARG A 21 2.51 -7.37 -7.17
CA ARG A 21 2.44 -8.01 -8.48
C ARG A 21 1.80 -7.05 -9.46
N GLY A 22 2.27 -7.05 -10.69
CA GLY A 22 1.71 -6.17 -11.71
C GLY A 22 2.47 -6.30 -13.00
N GLU A 23 2.24 -5.34 -13.89
CA GLU A 23 2.95 -5.27 -15.14
C GLU A 23 4.05 -4.24 -15.03
N SER A 24 5.20 -4.55 -15.60
CA SER A 24 6.30 -3.59 -15.60
C SER A 24 6.05 -2.53 -16.66
N ALA A 25 6.19 -1.27 -16.28
CA ALA A 25 6.02 -0.19 -17.23
C ALA A 25 7.14 -0.16 -18.27
N LYS A 26 8.25 -0.80 -17.95
CA LYS A 26 9.39 -0.75 -18.83
C LYS A 26 9.28 -1.70 -20.01
N ASP A 27 8.79 -2.93 -19.77
CA ASP A 27 8.80 -3.91 -20.84
C ASP A 27 7.50 -4.69 -20.93
N ASN A 28 6.47 -4.25 -20.23
CA ASN A 28 5.17 -4.91 -20.28
C ASN A 28 5.19 -6.35 -19.79
N GLY A 29 6.24 -6.75 -19.11
CA GLY A 29 6.28 -8.06 -18.51
C GLY A 29 5.56 -8.05 -17.18
N ILE A 30 5.20 -9.22 -16.70
CA ILE A 30 4.57 -9.35 -15.41
C ILE A 30 5.65 -9.51 -14.36
N PHE A 31 5.51 -8.82 -13.24
CA PHE A 31 6.50 -8.94 -12.18
C PHE A 31 5.83 -9.31 -10.87
N ARG A 32 6.63 -9.88 -9.99
CA ARG A 32 6.26 -10.15 -8.62
C ARG A 32 7.47 -9.76 -7.79
N GLU A 33 7.32 -8.75 -6.95
CA GLU A 33 8.46 -8.25 -6.20
C GLU A 33 8.18 -8.28 -4.71
N GLU A 34 9.11 -8.83 -3.95
CA GLU A 34 9.02 -8.83 -2.50
C GLU A 34 9.68 -7.58 -1.98
N THR A 35 9.02 -6.89 -1.10
CA THR A 35 9.53 -5.65 -0.56
C THR A 35 9.05 -5.49 0.86
N PHE A 36 9.35 -4.34 1.44
CA PHE A 36 8.87 -3.99 2.76
C PHE A 36 8.24 -2.62 2.70
N THR A 37 7.26 -2.38 3.54
CA THR A 37 6.62 -1.08 3.58
C THR A 37 7.53 -0.09 4.30
N LEU A 38 7.39 1.18 3.94
CA LEU A 38 8.00 2.27 4.70
C LEU A 38 6.96 2.88 5.62
N THR A 39 5.75 3.06 5.12
CA THR A 39 4.62 3.48 5.92
C THR A 39 3.41 2.70 5.48
N ILE A 40 2.44 2.54 6.37
CA ILE A 40 1.18 1.90 6.03
C ILE A 40 0.03 2.74 6.57
N SER A 41 -1.14 2.52 5.98
CA SER A 41 -2.38 3.11 6.49
C SER A 41 -3.52 2.18 6.10
N ALA A 42 -4.73 2.50 6.52
CA ALA A 42 -5.89 1.70 6.11
C ALA A 42 -6.13 1.77 4.62
N HIS A 43 -5.57 2.77 3.94
CA HIS A 43 -5.80 2.96 2.52
C HIS A 43 -4.65 2.48 1.65
N GLY A 44 -3.53 2.13 2.21
CA GLY A 44 -2.42 1.65 1.39
C GLY A 44 -1.07 1.73 2.08
N ALA A 45 -0.03 1.93 1.30
CA ALA A 45 1.33 1.92 1.83
C ALA A 45 2.28 2.66 0.90
N LEU A 46 3.44 2.99 1.43
CA LEU A 46 4.57 3.48 0.65
C LEU A 46 5.63 2.39 0.70
N VAL A 47 6.15 2.01 -0.44
CA VAL A 47 7.14 0.94 -0.54
C VAL A 47 8.27 1.34 -1.47
N MET A 48 9.34 0.57 -1.48
CA MET A 48 10.41 0.74 -2.44
C MET A 48 10.29 -0.36 -3.47
N LEU A 49 10.34 -0.01 -4.76
CA LEU A 49 10.24 -1.00 -5.83
C LEU A 49 11.37 -0.84 -6.82
N GLU A 50 11.89 -1.97 -7.29
CA GLU A 50 12.83 -1.99 -8.39
C GLU A 50 12.11 -1.99 -9.71
N ASN A 51 10.97 -2.64 -9.80
CA ASN A 51 10.21 -2.68 -11.04
C ASN A 51 9.56 -1.34 -11.30
N LYS A 52 9.56 -0.92 -12.55
CA LYS A 52 9.01 0.37 -12.93
C LYS A 52 7.52 0.24 -13.12
N VAL A 53 6.78 1.14 -12.50
CA VAL A 53 5.33 1.14 -12.57
C VAL A 53 4.87 2.53 -12.95
N SER A 54 3.63 2.64 -13.37
CA SER A 54 3.07 3.92 -13.80
C SER A 54 1.98 4.36 -12.83
N LEU A 55 1.85 5.67 -12.68
CA LEU A 55 0.81 6.23 -11.84
C LEU A 55 -0.55 5.76 -12.33
N GLY A 56 -1.39 5.30 -11.42
CA GLY A 56 -2.71 4.81 -11.78
C GLY A 56 -2.77 3.36 -12.18
N GLN A 57 -1.63 2.72 -12.31
CA GLN A 57 -1.58 1.34 -12.74
C GLN A 57 -2.21 0.42 -11.69
N LYS A 58 -2.94 -0.60 -12.16
CA LYS A 58 -3.53 -1.58 -11.27
C LYS A 58 -2.46 -2.57 -10.82
N ILE A 59 -2.47 -2.91 -9.57
CA ILE A 59 -1.53 -3.86 -9.00
C ILE A 59 -2.25 -4.75 -8.01
N ILE A 60 -1.60 -5.84 -7.62
CA ILE A 60 -2.11 -6.73 -6.57
C ILE A 60 -1.12 -6.68 -5.42
N LEU A 61 -1.64 -6.45 -4.23
CA LEU A 61 -0.83 -6.42 -3.02
C LEU A 61 -1.10 -7.69 -2.24
N VAL A 62 -0.04 -8.36 -1.83
CA VAL A 62 -0.15 -9.62 -1.11
C VAL A 62 0.57 -9.50 0.21
N ASN A 63 -0.11 -9.85 1.29
CA ASN A 63 0.54 -9.93 2.60
C ASN A 63 1.07 -11.36 2.72
N PRO A 64 2.39 -11.56 2.66
CA PRO A 64 2.91 -12.93 2.65
C PRO A 64 2.73 -13.67 3.96
N THR A 65 2.43 -12.96 5.04
CA THR A 65 2.24 -13.61 6.32
C THR A 65 0.95 -14.44 6.35
N ASN A 66 -0.08 -13.97 5.69
CA ASN A 66 -1.37 -14.68 5.70
C ASN A 66 -1.93 -14.93 4.31
N SER A 67 -1.20 -14.56 3.27
CA SER A 67 -1.61 -14.75 1.88
C SER A 67 -2.83 -13.93 1.48
N ASP A 68 -3.18 -12.91 2.25
CA ASP A 68 -4.29 -12.04 1.89
C ASP A 68 -3.90 -11.21 0.68
N GLU A 69 -4.78 -11.09 -0.30
CA GLU A 69 -4.53 -10.34 -1.53
C GLU A 69 -5.58 -9.27 -1.69
N ARG A 70 -5.13 -8.09 -2.12
CA ARG A 70 -6.05 -6.99 -2.37
C ARG A 70 -5.64 -6.27 -3.65
N GLU A 71 -6.63 -5.88 -4.43
CA GLU A 71 -6.37 -5.05 -5.58
C GLU A 71 -6.10 -3.64 -5.15
N GLY A 72 -5.20 -3.00 -5.87
CA GLY A 72 -4.90 -1.60 -5.60
C GLY A 72 -4.41 -0.94 -6.85
N LYS A 73 -3.94 0.27 -6.69
CA LYS A 73 -3.37 1.03 -7.80
C LYS A 73 -2.20 1.84 -7.29
N VAL A 74 -1.34 2.24 -8.22
CA VAL A 74 -0.20 3.06 -7.91
C VAL A 74 -0.69 4.50 -7.77
N SER A 75 -0.46 5.10 -6.61
CA SER A 75 -0.91 6.46 -6.33
C SER A 75 0.22 7.48 -6.32
N TYR A 76 1.46 7.02 -6.31
CA TYR A 76 2.61 7.92 -6.27
C TYR A 76 3.83 7.18 -6.81
N VAL A 77 4.61 7.85 -7.63
CA VAL A 77 5.87 7.29 -8.10
C VAL A 77 6.94 8.34 -7.90
N GLY A 78 7.90 8.04 -7.06
CA GLY A 78 8.99 8.95 -6.78
C GLY A 78 10.12 8.79 -7.78
N PRO A 79 11.16 9.60 -7.64
CA PRO A 79 12.29 9.50 -8.56
C PRO A 79 13.07 8.22 -8.32
N ASP A 80 13.60 7.70 -9.44
CA ASP A 80 14.43 6.50 -9.39
C ASP A 80 15.79 6.88 -8.85
N ARG A 81 16.26 6.17 -7.85
CA ARG A 81 17.59 6.36 -7.32
C ARG A 81 18.26 5.02 -7.19
N ALA A 82 19.29 4.81 -7.96
CA ALA A 82 20.04 3.57 -7.96
C ALA A 82 19.16 2.36 -8.24
N GLY A 83 18.17 2.52 -9.09
CA GLY A 83 17.31 1.40 -9.47
C GLY A 83 16.10 1.21 -8.59
N LEU A 84 15.95 2.01 -7.55
CA LEU A 84 14.81 1.91 -6.64
C LEU A 84 14.04 3.20 -6.61
N ALA A 85 12.74 3.09 -6.46
CA ALA A 85 11.90 4.28 -6.33
C ALA A 85 10.89 4.05 -5.22
N LYS A 86 10.52 5.12 -4.53
CA LYS A 86 9.43 5.06 -3.59
C LYS A 86 8.14 5.05 -4.39
N VAL A 87 7.25 4.13 -4.07
CA VAL A 87 5.99 3.98 -4.79
C VAL A 87 4.87 3.94 -3.76
N GLY A 88 3.90 4.80 -3.94
CA GLY A 88 2.69 4.76 -3.12
C GLY A 88 1.69 3.83 -3.77
N VAL A 89 1.11 2.95 -2.97
CA VAL A 89 0.11 2.00 -3.46
C VAL A 89 -1.14 2.21 -2.62
N GLU A 90 -2.28 2.14 -3.27
CA GLU A 90 -3.53 2.42 -2.60
C GLU A 90 -4.50 1.29 -2.86
N PHE A 91 -5.13 0.76 -1.81
CA PHE A 91 -6.16 -0.25 -1.98
C PHE A 91 -7.35 0.37 -2.70
N LEU A 92 -8.09 -0.43 -3.46
CA LEU A 92 -9.32 0.05 -4.08
C LEU A 92 -10.36 0.36 -3.01
N ARG A 93 -10.32 -0.36 -1.91
CA ARG A 93 -11.18 -0.10 -0.77
C ARG A 93 -10.34 -0.14 0.48
N PRO A 94 -10.65 0.68 1.49
CA PRO A 94 -9.87 0.64 2.71
C PRO A 94 -9.81 -0.77 3.28
N ALA A 95 -8.66 -1.17 3.75
CA ALA A 95 -8.46 -2.52 4.26
C ALA A 95 -7.52 -2.49 5.46
N PRO A 96 -7.96 -1.93 6.58
CA PRO A 96 -7.09 -1.84 7.75
C PRO A 96 -6.64 -3.21 8.25
N GLU A 97 -7.49 -4.22 8.07
CA GLU A 97 -7.14 -5.54 8.56
C GLU A 97 -6.11 -6.25 7.70
N PHE A 98 -5.84 -5.75 6.50
CA PHE A 98 -4.85 -6.38 5.62
C PHE A 98 -3.48 -6.45 6.28
N TRP A 99 -3.13 -5.45 7.10
CA TRP A 99 -1.80 -5.39 7.69
C TRP A 99 -1.66 -6.26 8.93
N GLN A 100 -2.78 -6.56 9.59
CA GLN A 100 -2.77 -7.43 10.77
C GLN A 100 -1.86 -6.94 11.87
N ILE A 101 -1.89 -5.65 12.16
CA ILE A 101 -1.14 -5.12 13.27
C ILE A 101 -2.03 -5.09 14.50
N GLY A 102 -1.40 -5.16 15.65
CA GLY A 102 -2.15 -5.32 16.87
C GLY A 102 -2.88 -4.08 17.34
N SER A 103 -2.36 -2.91 17.02
CA SER A 103 -2.94 -1.68 17.50
C SER A 103 -3.04 -0.68 16.37
N ALA A 104 -4.12 -0.70 15.65
CA ALA A 104 -4.33 0.24 14.56
C ALA A 104 -4.82 1.57 15.11
N PRO A 105 -4.46 2.70 14.48
CA PRO A 105 -5.01 3.99 14.89
C PRO A 105 -6.52 4.00 14.79
N PRO A 106 -7.19 4.77 15.62
CA PRO A 106 -8.64 4.77 15.59
C PRO A 106 -9.24 5.18 14.27
N ASN A 107 -8.61 6.07 13.52
CA ASN A 107 -9.21 6.51 12.27
C ASN A 107 -9.05 5.52 11.14
N TRP A 108 -8.44 4.36 11.39
CA TRP A 108 -8.41 3.30 10.40
C TRP A 108 -9.75 2.59 10.33
N HIS A 109 -10.58 2.72 11.35
CA HIS A 109 -11.88 2.07 11.37
C HIS A 109 -12.91 3.09 10.99
N LEU A 110 -13.29 3.08 9.72
CA LEU A 110 -14.19 4.06 9.19
C LEU A 110 -15.57 3.90 9.77
N PRO A 111 -16.39 4.92 9.71
CA PRO A 111 -17.75 4.83 10.21
C PRO A 111 -18.46 3.65 9.57
N GLY A 112 -19.13 2.89 10.37
CA GLY A 112 -19.78 1.71 9.88
C GLY A 112 -18.92 0.51 9.98
N ALA A 113 -17.65 0.66 9.68
CA ALA A 113 -16.77 -0.47 9.80
C ALA A 113 -16.31 -0.63 11.22
N GLY A 114 -16.02 0.46 11.84
CA GLY A 114 -15.49 0.36 13.17
C GLY A 114 -16.49 -0.07 14.18
N GLN A 115 -17.72 0.42 14.07
CA GLN A 115 -18.60 0.09 15.05
C GLN A 115 -19.11 -1.22 14.91
N SER A 116 -18.97 -1.82 13.80
CA SER A 116 -19.50 -3.14 13.68
C SER A 116 -18.75 -4.09 14.56
N SER A 117 -17.63 -3.73 15.00
CA SER A 117 -16.91 -4.67 15.80
C SER A 117 -17.21 -4.52 17.24
N ARG A 118 -18.11 -3.72 17.55
CA ARG A 118 -18.30 -3.59 18.85
C ARG A 118 -19.37 -3.99 19.26
#